data_b53b5b2ad23c4d1b274d6d3f5ce4c80f
#
_entry.id   b53b5b2ad23c4d1b274d6d3f5ce4c80f
#
_cell.length_a   1.000
_cell.length_b   1.000
_cell.length_c   1.000
_cell.angle_alpha   90.00
_cell.angle_beta   90.00
_cell.angle_gamma   90.00
#
_symmetry.space_group_name_H-M   'P 1'
#
loop_
_entity.id
_entity.type
_entity.pdbx_description
1 polymer ?
#
loop_
_entity_poly.entity_id
_entity_poly.type
_entity_poly.pdbx_seq_one_letter_code
_entity_poly.pdbx_strand_id
1 'polypeptide(L)'
;MVFVDSHSHINSREFSGDLPAVLERMRSAGVAAATVIGCERGEQNRVIELVRESGSPRLFGAWALHPEYEDVAETSVEEIESICSAPEIAAVGETGLDYHWCKGDLSWQKNRFRMHLTAARSLGKPVIVHAREAEADAVKILAEQKAGDMGFVMHCYGGDLDTALACIDAGGMVSFTGTITFKNAGALREVVRALPLESLMIETDCPYMAPVPHRGKRNEPAYVVKVAEQIAAIKELSLDEVARVTTDNYKRFIKKEF
;
A
#
# COMPACT_ATOMS: atom_id res chain seq x y z
N MET A 1 7.53 20.77 -3.55
CA MET A 1 7.61 19.31 -3.33
C MET A 1 6.23 18.70 -3.54
N VAL A 2 6.17 17.54 -4.13
CA VAL A 2 4.94 16.76 -4.34
C VAL A 2 5.13 15.41 -3.65
N PHE A 3 4.15 15.00 -2.85
CA PHE A 3 4.11 13.71 -2.16
C PHE A 3 2.92 12.88 -2.63
N VAL A 4 3.01 11.58 -2.43
CA VAL A 4 1.91 10.62 -2.67
C VAL A 4 1.78 9.72 -1.45
N ASP A 5 0.55 9.45 -1.06
CA ASP A 5 0.25 8.40 -0.08
C ASP A 5 -0.15 7.13 -0.84
N SER A 6 0.75 6.15 -0.90
CA SER A 6 0.51 4.95 -1.73
C SER A 6 -0.52 3.98 -1.14
N HIS A 7 -0.95 4.17 0.13
CA HIS A 7 -1.90 3.28 0.79
C HIS A 7 -2.67 3.99 1.91
N SER A 8 -3.99 4.12 1.75
CA SER A 8 -4.85 4.78 2.74
C SER A 8 -6.26 4.22 2.76
N HIS A 9 -6.88 4.13 3.94
CA HIS A 9 -8.27 3.72 4.13
C HIS A 9 -9.19 4.92 4.44
N ILE A 10 -9.08 5.99 3.66
CA ILE A 10 -9.94 7.19 3.83
C ILE A 10 -11.42 6.94 3.47
N ASN A 11 -11.73 5.79 2.90
CA ASN A 11 -13.09 5.28 2.70
C ASN A 11 -13.76 4.80 3.99
N SER A 12 -12.98 4.57 5.06
CA SER A 12 -13.47 4.03 6.31
C SER A 12 -14.32 5.04 7.10
N ARG A 13 -15.14 4.52 8.00
CA ARG A 13 -16.07 5.33 8.81
C ARG A 13 -15.37 6.36 9.69
N GLU A 14 -14.12 6.14 10.04
CA GLU A 14 -13.28 7.05 10.83
C GLU A 14 -13.11 8.41 10.16
N PHE A 15 -13.29 8.47 8.84
CA PHE A 15 -13.18 9.71 8.04
C PHE A 15 -14.53 10.28 7.59
N SER A 16 -15.66 9.59 7.86
CA SER A 16 -16.99 10.00 7.35
C SER A 16 -17.42 11.39 7.81
N GLY A 17 -16.97 11.84 8.98
CA GLY A 17 -17.35 13.12 9.57
C GLY A 17 -16.56 14.33 9.08
N ASP A 18 -15.36 14.13 8.51
CA ASP A 18 -14.46 15.24 8.18
C ASP A 18 -13.62 15.03 6.91
N LEU A 19 -14.00 14.09 6.04
CA LEU A 19 -13.26 13.77 4.82
C LEU A 19 -12.91 15.00 3.97
N PRO A 20 -13.79 15.97 3.72
CA PRO A 20 -13.42 17.18 2.99
C PRO A 20 -12.26 17.96 3.64
N ALA A 21 -12.23 18.02 4.98
CA ALA A 21 -11.14 18.66 5.72
C ALA A 21 -9.84 17.83 5.66
N VAL A 22 -9.92 16.50 5.63
CA VAL A 22 -8.77 15.61 5.40
C VAL A 22 -8.15 15.88 4.04
N LEU A 23 -8.96 15.93 2.97
CA LEU A 23 -8.50 16.22 1.61
C LEU A 23 -7.87 17.62 1.51
N GLU A 24 -8.41 18.61 2.24
CA GLU A 24 -7.80 19.95 2.30
C GLU A 24 -6.44 19.93 3.01
N ARG A 25 -6.29 19.17 4.11
CA ARG A 25 -4.99 19.00 4.78
C ARG A 25 -3.97 18.27 3.90
N MET A 26 -4.40 17.27 3.12
CA MET A 26 -3.55 16.62 2.09
C MET A 26 -3.00 17.67 1.12
N ARG A 27 -3.89 18.48 0.53
CA ARG A 27 -3.52 19.54 -0.42
C ARG A 27 -2.53 20.53 0.19
N SER A 28 -2.83 20.99 1.41
CA SER A 28 -1.99 21.95 2.14
C SER A 28 -0.61 21.40 2.50
N ALA A 29 -0.50 20.07 2.68
CA ALA A 29 0.76 19.35 2.94
C ALA A 29 1.54 19.00 1.66
N GLY A 30 1.01 19.31 0.47
CA GLY A 30 1.63 18.97 -0.81
C GLY A 30 1.43 17.50 -1.22
N VAL A 31 0.46 16.79 -0.62
CA VAL A 31 0.10 15.44 -1.03
C VAL A 31 -0.84 15.52 -2.23
N ALA A 32 -0.31 15.25 -3.41
CA ALA A 32 -1.02 15.43 -4.67
C ALA A 32 -1.91 14.24 -5.04
N ALA A 33 -1.60 13.05 -4.52
CA ALA A 33 -2.38 11.85 -4.79
C ALA A 33 -2.37 10.87 -3.61
N ALA A 34 -3.40 9.99 -3.58
CA ALA A 34 -3.44 8.84 -2.68
C ALA A 34 -4.14 7.64 -3.31
N THR A 35 -3.78 6.42 -2.86
CA THR A 35 -4.56 5.21 -3.15
C THR A 35 -5.54 4.96 -2.01
N VAL A 36 -6.81 4.75 -2.38
CA VAL A 36 -7.90 4.38 -1.47
C VAL A 36 -8.12 2.88 -1.57
N ILE A 37 -8.05 2.19 -0.44
CA ILE A 37 -8.04 0.73 -0.37
C ILE A 37 -9.38 0.19 0.11
N GLY A 38 -10.00 -0.69 -0.67
CA GLY A 38 -11.14 -1.50 -0.24
C GLY A 38 -10.69 -2.92 0.07
N CYS A 39 -11.06 -3.43 1.25
CA CYS A 39 -10.59 -4.70 1.79
C CYS A 39 -11.66 -5.79 1.82
N GLU A 40 -12.92 -5.43 1.63
CA GLU A 40 -14.04 -6.36 1.68
C GLU A 40 -15.11 -6.08 0.61
N ARG A 41 -16.04 -7.05 0.45
CA ARG A 41 -17.17 -6.87 -0.49
C ARG A 41 -18.05 -5.70 -0.06
N GLY A 42 -18.41 -4.89 -1.05
CA GLY A 42 -19.21 -3.68 -0.85
C GLY A 42 -18.37 -2.40 -0.76
N GLU A 43 -17.15 -2.46 -0.25
CA GLU A 43 -16.26 -1.30 -0.15
C GLU A 43 -15.82 -0.77 -1.52
N GLN A 44 -15.73 -1.62 -2.54
CA GLN A 44 -15.37 -1.18 -3.90
C GLN A 44 -16.27 -0.05 -4.41
N ASN A 45 -17.55 -0.04 -4.03
CA ASN A 45 -18.48 1.01 -4.45
C ASN A 45 -18.07 2.37 -3.88
N ARG A 46 -17.72 2.40 -2.57
CA ARG A 46 -17.26 3.62 -1.91
C ARG A 46 -15.91 4.08 -2.44
N VAL A 47 -14.99 3.15 -2.71
CA VAL A 47 -13.70 3.46 -3.35
C VAL A 47 -13.90 4.10 -4.71
N ILE A 48 -14.73 3.51 -5.57
CA ILE A 48 -15.04 4.03 -6.91
C ILE A 48 -15.68 5.42 -6.84
N GLU A 49 -16.63 5.63 -5.93
CA GLU A 49 -17.29 6.92 -5.71
C GLU A 49 -16.25 8.00 -5.35
N LEU A 50 -15.39 7.74 -4.35
CA LEU A 50 -14.36 8.68 -3.91
C LEU A 50 -13.38 9.05 -5.03
N VAL A 51 -12.98 8.06 -5.83
CA VAL A 51 -12.09 8.30 -6.97
C VAL A 51 -12.76 9.17 -8.04
N ARG A 52 -14.03 8.90 -8.37
CA ARG A 52 -14.81 9.70 -9.33
C ARG A 52 -15.00 11.15 -8.91
N GLU A 53 -15.25 11.35 -7.63
CA GLU A 53 -15.46 12.68 -7.05
C GLU A 53 -14.16 13.45 -6.82
N SER A 54 -13.00 12.75 -6.88
CA SER A 54 -11.71 13.37 -6.59
C SER A 54 -11.29 14.34 -7.71
N GLY A 55 -10.81 15.50 -7.29
CA GLY A 55 -10.17 16.48 -8.16
C GLY A 55 -8.70 16.65 -7.79
N SER A 56 -8.43 17.45 -6.78
CA SER A 56 -7.11 17.64 -6.17
C SER A 56 -7.28 17.60 -4.66
N PRO A 57 -6.57 16.70 -3.92
CA PRO A 57 -5.65 15.67 -4.44
C PRO A 57 -6.32 14.63 -5.32
N ARG A 58 -5.56 13.99 -6.21
CA ARG A 58 -6.07 12.92 -7.06
C ARG A 58 -6.15 11.60 -6.29
N LEU A 59 -7.29 10.91 -6.34
CA LEU A 59 -7.44 9.59 -5.74
C LEU A 59 -7.39 8.50 -6.80
N PHE A 60 -6.83 7.35 -6.42
CA PHE A 60 -6.82 6.10 -7.18
C PHE A 60 -7.37 5.00 -6.28
N GLY A 61 -8.08 4.04 -6.83
CA GLY A 61 -8.65 2.95 -6.07
C GLY A 61 -7.80 1.68 -6.15
N ALA A 62 -7.86 0.87 -5.11
CA ALA A 62 -7.50 -0.54 -5.15
C ALA A 62 -8.57 -1.35 -4.42
N TRP A 63 -8.72 -2.62 -4.82
CA TRP A 63 -9.65 -3.51 -4.14
C TRP A 63 -9.14 -4.96 -4.18
N ALA A 64 -9.31 -5.65 -3.06
CA ALA A 64 -9.17 -7.09 -2.91
C ALA A 64 -9.89 -7.58 -1.66
N LEU A 65 -9.96 -8.90 -1.48
CA LEU A 65 -10.40 -9.50 -0.23
C LEU A 65 -9.18 -9.71 0.68
N HIS A 66 -9.17 -8.99 1.82
CA HIS A 66 -8.04 -8.97 2.75
C HIS A 66 -7.75 -10.36 3.37
N PRO A 67 -6.48 -10.71 3.63
CA PRO A 67 -6.13 -12.02 4.19
C PRO A 67 -6.64 -12.29 5.61
N GLU A 68 -7.01 -11.26 6.38
CA GLU A 68 -7.56 -11.46 7.74
C GLU A 68 -9.01 -11.99 7.76
N TYR A 69 -9.75 -11.89 6.67
CA TYR A 69 -11.15 -12.30 6.63
C TYR A 69 -11.29 -13.81 6.38
N GLU A 70 -11.24 -14.60 7.47
CA GLU A 70 -11.34 -16.05 7.43
C GLU A 70 -12.77 -16.53 7.14
N ASP A 71 -13.76 -15.98 7.82
CA ASP A 71 -15.16 -16.44 7.79
C ASP A 71 -16.00 -15.78 6.69
N VAL A 72 -15.39 -15.45 5.55
CA VAL A 72 -16.09 -14.89 4.40
C VAL A 72 -16.07 -15.84 3.21
N ALA A 73 -17.13 -15.79 2.40
CA ALA A 73 -17.15 -16.53 1.14
C ALA A 73 -15.99 -16.09 0.24
N GLU A 74 -15.24 -17.06 -0.33
CA GLU A 74 -14.17 -16.73 -1.26
C GLU A 74 -14.69 -16.04 -2.52
N THR A 75 -13.88 -15.14 -3.08
CA THR A 75 -14.10 -14.56 -4.40
C THR A 75 -13.58 -15.48 -5.49
N SER A 76 -14.27 -15.56 -6.61
CA SER A 76 -13.68 -16.17 -7.81
C SER A 76 -12.76 -15.20 -8.56
N VAL A 77 -11.91 -15.72 -9.42
CA VAL A 77 -11.05 -14.89 -10.29
C VAL A 77 -11.90 -13.94 -11.12
N GLU A 78 -13.02 -14.41 -11.67
CA GLU A 78 -13.96 -13.64 -12.50
C GLU A 78 -14.62 -12.51 -11.69
N GLU A 79 -14.95 -12.75 -10.43
CA GLU A 79 -15.50 -11.70 -9.55
C GLU A 79 -14.47 -10.62 -9.29
N ILE A 80 -13.21 -11.00 -8.99
CA ILE A 80 -12.10 -10.05 -8.79
C ILE A 80 -11.87 -9.25 -10.07
N GLU A 81 -11.82 -9.91 -11.22
CA GLU A 81 -11.68 -9.25 -12.52
C GLU A 81 -12.81 -8.28 -12.80
N SER A 82 -14.06 -8.68 -12.54
CA SER A 82 -15.25 -7.82 -12.71
C SER A 82 -15.14 -6.54 -11.89
N ILE A 83 -14.79 -6.64 -10.60
CA ILE A 83 -14.64 -5.48 -9.71
C ILE A 83 -13.45 -4.63 -10.14
N CYS A 84 -12.30 -5.27 -10.31
CA CYS A 84 -11.04 -4.56 -10.57
C CYS A 84 -10.89 -4.08 -12.02
N SER A 85 -11.82 -4.44 -12.96
CA SER A 85 -11.82 -3.87 -14.31
C SER A 85 -12.24 -2.41 -14.36
N ALA A 86 -12.92 -1.91 -13.32
CA ALA A 86 -13.33 -0.52 -13.24
C ALA A 86 -12.12 0.43 -13.44
N PRO A 87 -12.26 1.51 -14.23
CA PRO A 87 -11.16 2.42 -14.54
C PRO A 87 -10.65 3.18 -13.32
N GLU A 88 -11.47 3.30 -12.27
CA GLU A 88 -11.13 3.91 -10.98
C GLU A 88 -10.18 3.03 -10.16
N ILE A 89 -10.23 1.70 -10.34
CA ILE A 89 -9.37 0.75 -9.65
C ILE A 89 -8.05 0.65 -10.41
N ALA A 90 -6.99 1.18 -9.83
CA ALA A 90 -5.65 1.21 -10.42
C ALA A 90 -4.80 -0.01 -10.09
N ALA A 91 -5.08 -0.71 -8.98
CA ALA A 91 -4.34 -1.87 -8.51
C ALA A 91 -5.28 -2.92 -7.93
N VAL A 92 -4.85 -4.18 -7.90
CA VAL A 92 -5.50 -5.25 -7.12
C VAL A 92 -4.85 -5.29 -5.74
N GLY A 93 -5.60 -5.09 -4.70
CA GLY A 93 -5.10 -5.04 -3.32
C GLY A 93 -6.07 -4.31 -2.39
N GLU A 94 -5.95 -4.58 -1.16
CA GLU A 94 -4.89 -5.24 -0.41
C GLU A 94 -5.14 -6.76 -0.30
N THR A 95 -4.18 -7.57 -0.72
CA THR A 95 -4.23 -9.03 -0.67
C THR A 95 -2.89 -9.60 -0.25
N GLY A 96 -2.84 -10.82 0.22
CA GLY A 96 -1.58 -11.44 0.65
C GLY A 96 -1.74 -12.45 1.78
N LEU A 97 -0.87 -12.35 2.81
CA LEU A 97 -0.80 -13.30 3.91
C LEU A 97 -0.72 -12.59 5.27
N ASP A 98 -1.46 -13.07 6.26
CA ASP A 98 -1.36 -12.62 7.65
C ASP A 98 -1.26 -13.82 8.59
N TYR A 99 -0.07 -14.02 9.19
CA TYR A 99 0.19 -15.06 10.17
C TYR A 99 0.11 -14.56 11.61
N HIS A 100 -0.12 -13.24 11.77
CA HIS A 100 -0.29 -12.64 13.09
C HIS A 100 -1.72 -12.85 13.62
N TRP A 101 -2.71 -12.48 12.84
CA TRP A 101 -4.12 -12.54 13.23
C TRP A 101 -4.76 -13.88 12.91
N CYS A 102 -4.36 -14.56 11.84
CA CYS A 102 -4.88 -15.86 11.46
C CYS A 102 -3.92 -16.97 11.87
N LYS A 103 -4.46 -18.07 12.37
CA LYS A 103 -3.68 -19.22 12.88
C LYS A 103 -4.21 -20.54 12.33
N GLY A 104 -3.40 -21.59 12.39
CA GLY A 104 -3.81 -22.95 11.95
C GLY A 104 -3.45 -23.22 10.50
N ASP A 105 -4.33 -23.91 9.76
CA ASP A 105 -4.12 -24.16 8.33
C ASP A 105 -4.51 -22.94 7.51
N LEU A 106 -3.51 -22.21 7.06
CA LEU A 106 -3.66 -20.98 6.26
C LEU A 106 -3.55 -21.25 4.75
N SER A 107 -3.80 -22.47 4.29
CA SER A 107 -3.83 -22.84 2.86
C SER A 107 -4.83 -21.97 2.09
N TRP A 108 -5.94 -21.62 2.70
CA TRP A 108 -6.96 -20.76 2.13
C TRP A 108 -6.44 -19.33 1.82
N GLN A 109 -5.62 -18.73 2.70
CA GLN A 109 -4.98 -17.44 2.42
C GLN A 109 -4.05 -17.53 1.21
N LYS A 110 -3.22 -18.56 1.14
CA LYS A 110 -2.30 -18.79 0.01
C LYS A 110 -3.06 -18.98 -1.31
N ASN A 111 -4.21 -19.66 -1.27
CA ASN A 111 -5.06 -19.84 -2.44
C ASN A 111 -5.74 -18.54 -2.84
N ARG A 112 -6.33 -17.80 -1.88
CA ARG A 112 -6.91 -16.46 -2.09
C ARG A 112 -5.89 -15.53 -2.73
N PHE A 113 -4.68 -15.47 -2.19
CA PHE A 113 -3.61 -14.64 -2.73
C PHE A 113 -3.30 -15.00 -4.19
N ARG A 114 -3.16 -16.29 -4.52
CA ARG A 114 -2.93 -16.73 -5.90
C ARG A 114 -4.08 -16.38 -6.85
N MET A 115 -5.33 -16.43 -6.40
CA MET A 115 -6.48 -16.00 -7.21
C MET A 115 -6.41 -14.51 -7.54
N HIS A 116 -6.07 -13.65 -6.57
CA HIS A 116 -5.89 -12.22 -6.81
C HIS A 116 -4.72 -11.94 -7.76
N LEU A 117 -3.59 -12.66 -7.63
CA LEU A 117 -2.47 -12.54 -8.57
C LEU A 117 -2.87 -12.97 -10.00
N THR A 118 -3.72 -14.00 -10.14
CA THR A 118 -4.24 -14.44 -11.43
C THR A 118 -5.10 -13.36 -12.08
N ALA A 119 -6.06 -12.80 -11.32
CA ALA A 119 -6.92 -11.71 -11.81
C ALA A 119 -6.10 -10.44 -12.15
N ALA A 120 -5.14 -10.06 -11.30
CA ALA A 120 -4.27 -8.91 -11.55
C ALA A 120 -3.48 -9.08 -12.85
N ARG A 121 -2.97 -10.28 -13.12
CA ARG A 121 -2.27 -10.61 -14.37
C ARG A 121 -3.17 -10.46 -15.59
N SER A 122 -4.38 -11.01 -15.54
CA SER A 122 -5.37 -10.90 -16.61
C SER A 122 -5.69 -9.44 -16.93
N LEU A 123 -5.80 -8.60 -15.90
CA LEU A 123 -6.09 -7.17 -16.02
C LEU A 123 -4.88 -6.29 -16.34
N GLY A 124 -3.65 -6.83 -16.25
CA GLY A 124 -2.42 -6.06 -16.40
C GLY A 124 -2.21 -4.99 -15.30
N LYS A 125 -2.86 -5.18 -14.13
CA LYS A 125 -2.80 -4.26 -13.00
C LYS A 125 -1.76 -4.69 -11.97
N PRO A 126 -1.07 -3.74 -11.30
CA PRO A 126 -0.14 -4.05 -10.23
C PRO A 126 -0.88 -4.53 -8.97
N VAL A 127 -0.10 -5.11 -8.03
CA VAL A 127 -0.66 -5.71 -6.80
C VAL A 127 -0.11 -5.03 -5.55
N ILE A 128 -1.00 -4.68 -4.62
CA ILE A 128 -0.65 -4.20 -3.28
C ILE A 128 -0.73 -5.39 -2.33
N VAL A 129 0.40 -5.73 -1.72
CA VAL A 129 0.58 -6.97 -0.96
C VAL A 129 0.68 -6.69 0.53
N HIS A 130 -0.25 -7.25 1.28
CA HIS A 130 -0.18 -7.39 2.72
C HIS A 130 0.70 -8.59 3.11
N ALA A 131 1.62 -8.38 4.02
CA ALA A 131 2.36 -9.47 4.65
C ALA A 131 2.67 -9.14 6.10
N ARG A 132 2.19 -9.95 7.02
CA ARG A 132 2.46 -9.78 8.44
C ARG A 132 2.87 -11.10 9.08
N GLU A 133 4.12 -11.15 9.57
CA GLU A 133 4.78 -12.40 10.01
C GLU A 133 4.80 -13.48 8.90
N ALA A 134 4.67 -13.07 7.64
CA ALA A 134 4.48 -13.91 6.45
C ALA A 134 5.28 -13.45 5.24
N GLU A 135 6.18 -12.48 5.41
CA GLU A 135 6.85 -11.77 4.31
C GLU A 135 7.62 -12.71 3.39
N ALA A 136 8.36 -13.67 3.95
CA ALA A 136 9.13 -14.64 3.16
C ALA A 136 8.23 -15.56 2.30
N ASP A 137 7.11 -16.04 2.87
CA ASP A 137 6.14 -16.85 2.12
C ASP A 137 5.43 -16.03 1.04
N ALA A 138 5.12 -14.77 1.33
CA ALA A 138 4.52 -13.87 0.35
C ALA A 138 5.48 -13.62 -0.83
N VAL A 139 6.73 -13.29 -0.58
CA VAL A 139 7.76 -13.09 -1.62
C VAL A 139 7.96 -14.36 -2.45
N LYS A 140 7.96 -15.53 -1.82
CA LYS A 140 8.06 -16.82 -2.52
C LYS A 140 6.89 -17.01 -3.50
N ILE A 141 5.65 -16.76 -3.07
CA ILE A 141 4.47 -16.88 -3.94
C ILE A 141 4.53 -15.85 -5.08
N LEU A 142 4.95 -14.61 -4.80
CA LEU A 142 5.10 -13.56 -5.79
C LEU A 142 6.13 -13.94 -6.87
N ALA A 143 7.26 -14.52 -6.47
CA ALA A 143 8.29 -15.01 -7.39
C ALA A 143 7.78 -16.20 -8.22
N GLU A 144 7.15 -17.21 -7.58
CA GLU A 144 6.53 -18.37 -8.26
C GLU A 144 5.51 -17.91 -9.32
N GLN A 145 4.72 -16.88 -9.00
CA GLN A 145 3.70 -16.31 -9.87
C GLN A 145 4.25 -15.25 -10.84
N LYS A 146 5.57 -14.97 -10.85
CA LYS A 146 6.19 -13.93 -11.69
C LYS A 146 5.46 -12.58 -11.57
N ALA A 147 5.11 -12.18 -10.35
CA ALA A 147 4.32 -10.98 -10.10
C ALA A 147 5.04 -9.69 -10.52
N GLY A 148 6.38 -9.71 -10.62
CA GLY A 148 7.18 -8.60 -11.14
C GLY A 148 6.80 -8.15 -12.55
N ASP A 149 6.25 -9.05 -13.38
CA ASP A 149 5.78 -8.70 -14.75
C ASP A 149 4.62 -7.68 -14.71
N MET A 150 3.80 -7.73 -13.66
CA MET A 150 2.68 -6.79 -13.44
C MET A 150 3.12 -5.56 -12.64
N GLY A 151 4.11 -5.75 -11.77
CA GLY A 151 4.50 -4.87 -10.67
C GLY A 151 3.76 -5.22 -9.39
N PHE A 152 4.46 -5.17 -8.27
CA PHE A 152 3.85 -5.30 -6.95
C PHE A 152 4.59 -4.47 -5.91
N VAL A 153 3.91 -4.17 -4.81
CA VAL A 153 4.50 -3.52 -3.64
C VAL A 153 4.16 -4.31 -2.39
N MET A 154 5.18 -4.61 -1.59
CA MET A 154 4.98 -5.07 -0.21
C MET A 154 4.66 -3.83 0.63
N HIS A 155 3.36 -3.63 0.95
CA HIS A 155 2.94 -2.46 1.70
C HIS A 155 3.24 -2.62 3.20
N CYS A 156 3.35 -1.49 3.90
CA CYS A 156 3.57 -1.43 5.35
C CYS A 156 4.69 -2.36 5.84
N TYR A 157 5.79 -2.41 5.09
CA TYR A 157 6.84 -3.40 5.28
C TYR A 157 7.39 -3.39 6.71
N GLY A 158 7.38 -4.56 7.34
CA GLY A 158 7.89 -4.77 8.70
C GLY A 158 8.92 -5.90 8.83
N GLY A 159 9.31 -6.53 7.70
CA GLY A 159 10.24 -7.66 7.65
C GLY A 159 11.72 -7.28 7.73
N ASP A 160 12.58 -8.26 7.49
CA ASP A 160 14.03 -8.12 7.50
C ASP A 160 14.61 -7.66 6.13
N LEU A 161 15.90 -7.36 6.11
CA LEU A 161 16.59 -6.88 4.89
C LEU A 161 16.65 -7.95 3.81
N ASP A 162 16.93 -9.19 4.15
CA ASP A 162 17.10 -10.27 3.17
C ASP A 162 15.79 -10.50 2.41
N THR A 163 14.66 -10.50 3.11
CA THR A 163 13.33 -10.62 2.50
C THR A 163 12.98 -9.39 1.66
N ALA A 164 13.37 -8.18 2.09
CA ALA A 164 13.17 -6.97 1.30
C ALA A 164 13.98 -6.99 -0.01
N LEU A 165 15.24 -7.46 0.04
CA LEU A 165 16.07 -7.63 -1.16
C LEU A 165 15.48 -8.68 -2.10
N ALA A 166 15.02 -9.82 -1.56
CA ALA A 166 14.34 -10.83 -2.36
C ALA A 166 13.04 -10.31 -3.02
N CYS A 167 12.30 -9.41 -2.35
CA CYS A 167 11.15 -8.72 -2.94
C CYS A 167 11.57 -7.87 -4.16
N ILE A 168 12.65 -7.09 -4.03
CA ILE A 168 13.18 -6.26 -5.12
C ILE A 168 13.71 -7.12 -6.28
N ASP A 169 14.42 -8.18 -5.98
CA ASP A 169 14.94 -9.13 -6.98
C ASP A 169 13.80 -9.81 -7.76
N ALA A 170 12.65 -10.01 -7.12
CA ALA A 170 11.42 -10.49 -7.75
C ALA A 170 10.68 -9.41 -8.58
N GLY A 171 11.22 -8.20 -8.69
CA GLY A 171 10.65 -7.09 -9.44
C GLY A 171 9.63 -6.25 -8.67
N GLY A 172 9.61 -6.36 -7.35
CA GLY A 172 8.72 -5.62 -6.46
C GLY A 172 9.29 -4.30 -5.96
N MET A 173 8.44 -3.59 -5.23
CA MET A 173 8.77 -2.42 -4.43
C MET A 173 8.39 -2.67 -2.97
N VAL A 174 8.90 -1.82 -2.09
CA VAL A 174 8.61 -1.86 -0.65
C VAL A 174 8.11 -0.49 -0.22
N SER A 175 7.01 -0.42 0.54
CA SER A 175 6.55 0.84 1.11
C SER A 175 6.66 0.87 2.63
N PHE A 176 6.86 2.07 3.16
CA PHE A 176 7.03 2.30 4.58
C PHE A 176 6.01 3.30 5.10
N THR A 177 5.53 3.02 6.32
CA THR A 177 4.55 3.84 7.05
C THR A 177 5.22 4.70 8.13
N GLY A 178 4.41 5.37 8.92
CA GLY A 178 4.84 6.09 10.13
C GLY A 178 5.63 5.25 11.14
N THR A 179 5.61 3.92 11.03
CA THR A 179 6.34 3.00 11.91
C THR A 179 7.84 3.24 11.94
N ILE A 180 8.46 3.66 10.82
CA ILE A 180 9.89 3.99 10.77
C ILE A 180 10.29 5.17 11.66
N THR A 181 9.33 5.99 12.07
CA THR A 181 9.55 7.13 12.99
C THR A 181 9.57 6.69 14.47
N PHE A 182 9.16 5.45 14.77
CA PHE A 182 9.04 4.99 16.14
C PHE A 182 10.38 4.72 16.80
N LYS A 183 10.46 4.95 18.11
CA LYS A 183 11.72 4.80 18.86
C LYS A 183 12.33 3.40 18.72
N ASN A 184 11.51 2.36 18.72
CA ASN A 184 11.89 0.95 18.63
C ASN A 184 12.09 0.42 17.20
N ALA A 185 11.99 1.25 16.17
CA ALA A 185 12.10 0.84 14.76
C ALA A 185 13.56 0.82 14.23
N GLY A 186 14.56 0.57 15.10
CA GLY A 186 15.98 0.57 14.71
C GLY A 186 16.28 -0.37 13.54
N ALA A 187 15.85 -1.63 13.65
CA ALA A 187 16.09 -2.64 12.62
C ALA A 187 15.42 -2.24 11.28
N LEU A 188 14.17 -1.72 11.32
CA LEU A 188 13.47 -1.29 10.12
C LEU A 188 14.15 -0.09 9.44
N ARG A 189 14.75 0.82 10.22
CA ARG A 189 15.54 1.92 9.66
C ARG A 189 16.80 1.45 8.94
N GLU A 190 17.43 0.36 9.39
CA GLU A 190 18.56 -0.26 8.66
C GLU A 190 18.09 -0.85 7.32
N VAL A 191 16.91 -1.45 7.27
CA VAL A 191 16.30 -1.90 5.99
C VAL A 191 16.13 -0.70 5.06
N VAL A 192 15.48 0.38 5.53
CA VAL A 192 15.32 1.62 4.72
C VAL A 192 16.66 2.14 4.22
N ARG A 193 17.71 2.16 5.08
CA ARG A 193 19.05 2.64 4.70
C ARG A 193 19.66 1.84 3.58
N ALA A 194 19.52 0.51 3.64
CA ALA A 194 20.17 -0.42 2.71
C ALA A 194 19.48 -0.49 1.34
N LEU A 195 18.15 -0.32 1.27
CA LEU A 195 17.41 -0.45 0.02
C LEU A 195 17.62 0.75 -0.92
N PRO A 196 17.66 0.55 -2.26
CA PRO A 196 17.72 1.65 -3.21
C PRO A 196 16.44 2.50 -3.14
N LEU A 197 16.57 3.83 -3.22
CA LEU A 197 15.42 4.75 -3.14
C LEU A 197 14.40 4.50 -4.26
N GLU A 198 14.85 4.07 -5.42
CA GLU A 198 14.06 3.74 -6.60
C GLU A 198 13.13 2.53 -6.41
N SER A 199 13.30 1.80 -5.30
CA SER A 199 12.45 0.66 -4.93
C SER A 199 11.52 0.98 -3.75
N LEU A 200 11.54 2.23 -3.25
CA LEU A 200 10.77 2.63 -2.09
C LEU A 200 9.53 3.43 -2.46
N MET A 201 8.43 3.15 -1.78
CA MET A 201 7.26 4.03 -1.72
C MET A 201 7.00 4.47 -0.28
N ILE A 202 6.17 5.49 -0.12
CA ILE A 202 5.75 6.03 1.18
C ILE A 202 4.24 6.01 1.28
N GLU A 203 3.76 5.74 2.48
CA GLU A 203 2.33 5.64 2.75
C GLU A 203 2.00 5.97 4.19
N THR A 204 0.72 6.14 4.47
CA THR A 204 0.25 6.33 5.84
C THR A 204 -0.32 5.08 6.46
N ASP A 205 -1.02 4.25 5.69
CA ASP A 205 -1.89 3.19 6.17
C ASP A 205 -2.93 3.73 7.18
N CYS A 206 -3.38 4.95 6.91
CA CYS A 206 -4.34 5.62 7.79
C CYS A 206 -5.72 4.94 7.76
N PRO A 207 -6.41 4.87 8.91
CA PRO A 207 -6.28 5.66 10.14
C PRO A 207 -5.23 5.16 11.15
N TYR A 208 -4.48 4.11 10.80
CA TYR A 208 -3.52 3.44 11.68
C TYR A 208 -2.13 4.08 11.64
N MET A 209 -1.22 3.64 12.50
CA MET A 209 0.23 3.86 12.44
C MET A 209 0.70 5.32 12.34
N ALA A 210 -0.03 6.26 12.98
CA ALA A 210 0.33 7.67 12.96
C ALA A 210 1.82 7.91 13.32
N PRO A 211 2.59 8.63 12.48
CA PRO A 211 4.01 8.91 12.72
C PRO A 211 4.22 9.82 13.94
N VAL A 212 5.44 9.88 14.44
CA VAL A 212 5.84 10.93 15.39
C VAL A 212 5.81 12.29 14.65
N PRO A 213 5.26 13.38 15.24
CA PRO A 213 4.78 13.52 16.63
C PRO A 213 3.29 13.16 16.87
N HIS A 214 2.63 12.56 15.90
CA HIS A 214 1.17 12.34 15.92
C HIS A 214 0.74 11.01 16.55
N ARG A 215 1.66 10.25 17.15
CA ARG A 215 1.35 8.98 17.79
C ARG A 215 0.18 9.06 18.76
N GLY A 216 -0.69 8.01 18.72
CA GLY A 216 -1.90 7.94 19.55
C GLY A 216 -3.09 8.77 19.05
N LYS A 217 -2.93 9.46 17.90
CA LYS A 217 -4.01 10.14 17.19
C LYS A 217 -4.40 9.34 15.94
N ARG A 218 -5.58 9.62 15.37
CA ARG A 218 -5.96 9.13 14.04
C ARG A 218 -4.91 9.60 13.04
N ASN A 219 -4.36 8.66 12.27
CA ASN A 219 -3.48 8.98 11.16
C ASN A 219 -4.31 9.55 9.99
N GLU A 220 -3.68 10.28 9.09
CA GLU A 220 -4.29 10.82 7.87
C GLU A 220 -3.24 10.98 6.77
N PRO A 221 -3.64 11.01 5.47
CA PRO A 221 -2.69 11.05 4.36
C PRO A 221 -1.71 12.22 4.38
N ALA A 222 -2.09 13.36 4.96
CA ALA A 222 -1.20 14.51 5.12
C ALA A 222 0.09 14.19 5.91
N TYR A 223 0.04 13.16 6.76
CA TYR A 223 1.19 12.76 7.59
C TYR A 223 2.22 11.90 6.84
N VAL A 224 1.97 11.49 5.59
CA VAL A 224 2.97 10.81 4.75
C VAL A 224 4.25 11.64 4.60
N VAL A 225 4.15 12.97 4.69
CA VAL A 225 5.30 13.87 4.70
C VAL A 225 6.30 13.53 5.80
N LYS A 226 5.81 13.07 6.98
CA LYS A 226 6.68 12.65 8.10
C LYS A 226 7.43 11.35 7.80
N VAL A 227 6.85 10.49 6.98
CA VAL A 227 7.53 9.28 6.48
C VAL A 227 8.67 9.67 5.53
N ALA A 228 8.39 10.59 4.58
CA ALA A 228 9.40 11.12 3.67
C ALA A 228 10.54 11.83 4.40
N GLU A 229 10.23 12.68 5.40
CA GLU A 229 11.24 13.35 6.25
C GLU A 229 12.14 12.32 6.95
N GLN A 230 11.56 11.24 7.47
CA GLN A 230 12.32 10.19 8.14
C GLN A 230 13.22 9.41 7.16
N ILE A 231 12.75 9.10 5.95
CA ILE A 231 13.56 8.46 4.91
C ILE A 231 14.72 9.38 4.49
N ALA A 232 14.45 10.67 4.30
CA ALA A 232 15.47 11.66 3.98
C ALA A 232 16.58 11.69 5.04
N ALA A 233 16.20 11.69 6.32
CA ALA A 233 17.15 11.64 7.44
C ALA A 233 17.96 10.33 7.50
N ILE A 234 17.31 9.17 7.24
CA ILE A 234 17.98 7.85 7.27
C ILE A 234 18.99 7.73 6.12
N LYS A 235 18.63 8.20 4.94
CA LYS A 235 19.44 8.09 3.69
C LYS A 235 20.40 9.26 3.50
N GLU A 236 20.35 10.29 4.35
CA GLU A 236 21.15 11.52 4.21
C GLU A 236 20.92 12.23 2.87
N LEU A 237 19.65 12.22 2.41
CA LEU A 237 19.19 12.85 1.18
C LEU A 237 18.32 14.09 1.48
N SER A 238 18.13 14.93 0.48
CA SER A 238 17.17 16.03 0.59
C SER A 238 15.73 15.50 0.58
N LEU A 239 14.83 16.20 1.31
CA LEU A 239 13.41 15.86 1.29
C LEU A 239 12.81 15.97 -0.12
N ASP A 240 13.30 16.93 -0.92
CA ASP A 240 12.85 17.13 -2.32
C ASP A 240 13.20 15.93 -3.20
N GLU A 241 14.39 15.35 -3.03
CA GLU A 241 14.81 14.14 -3.73
C GLU A 241 13.96 12.93 -3.35
N VAL A 242 13.73 12.70 -2.06
CA VAL A 242 12.86 11.63 -1.58
C VAL A 242 11.44 11.80 -2.12
N ALA A 243 10.87 13.00 -2.03
CA ALA A 243 9.54 13.30 -2.54
C ALA A 243 9.43 13.01 -4.05
N ARG A 244 10.41 13.48 -4.83
CA ARG A 244 10.44 13.27 -6.27
C ARG A 244 10.54 11.78 -6.62
N VAL A 245 11.53 11.07 -6.08
CA VAL A 245 11.78 9.66 -6.44
C VAL A 245 10.63 8.76 -6.00
N THR A 246 10.09 8.92 -4.78
CA THR A 246 8.97 8.10 -4.31
C THR A 246 7.67 8.39 -5.09
N THR A 247 7.47 9.63 -5.53
CA THR A 247 6.35 9.99 -6.42
C THR A 247 6.52 9.35 -7.81
N ASP A 248 7.73 9.38 -8.38
CA ASP A 248 8.03 8.74 -9.67
C ASP A 248 7.87 7.22 -9.57
N ASN A 249 8.29 6.61 -8.44
CA ASN A 249 8.09 5.18 -8.16
C ASN A 249 6.59 4.84 -8.14
N TYR A 250 5.79 5.63 -7.46
CA TYR A 250 4.34 5.42 -7.40
C TYR A 250 3.69 5.54 -8.78
N LYS A 251 4.01 6.56 -9.58
CA LYS A 251 3.51 6.70 -10.96
C LYS A 251 3.86 5.48 -11.82
N ARG A 252 5.10 5.02 -11.72
CA ARG A 252 5.56 3.80 -12.41
C ARG A 252 4.76 2.58 -11.94
N PHE A 253 4.49 2.46 -10.63
CA PHE A 253 3.73 1.36 -10.07
C PHE A 253 2.29 1.34 -10.58
N ILE A 254 1.53 2.43 -10.47
CA ILE A 254 0.13 2.47 -10.92
C ILE A 254 -0.01 2.66 -12.43
N LYS A 255 1.09 2.88 -13.16
CA LYS A 255 1.12 3.12 -14.62
C LYS A 255 0.22 4.28 -15.04
N LYS A 256 0.21 5.35 -14.24
CA LYS A 256 -0.63 6.57 -14.49
C LYS A 256 0.15 7.84 -14.14
N GLU A 257 -0.12 8.88 -14.91
CA GLU A 257 0.28 10.27 -14.62
C GLU A 257 -0.86 11.04 -13.95
N PHE A 258 -0.49 12.06 -13.15
CA PHE A 258 -1.46 12.95 -12.48
C PHE A 258 -0.82 14.30 -12.13
#